data_4e573290bbc74c171bded5f93c7cc01d
#
_entry.id   4e573290bbc74c171bded5f93c7cc01d
#
_cell.length_a   1.000
_cell.length_b   1.000
_cell.length_c   1.000
_cell.angle_alpha   90.00
_cell.angle_beta   90.00
_cell.angle_gamma   90.00
#
_symmetry.space_group_name_H-M   'P 1'
#
loop_
_entity.id
_entity.type
_entity.pdbx_description
1 polymer ?
#
loop_
_entity_poly.entity_id
_entity_poly.type
_entity_poly.pdbx_seq_one_letter_code
_entity_poly.pdbx_strand_id
1 'polypeptide(L)'
;VIEGISCLDYLVMYTKFKIFNKPEDNKLDTVGEHEIGINKVDYDGTLWDLSVKDWETYVDYNLRDVELLVLLDEKLQYINLIRFLSHAGLCGLSQAIDTVPVINGAVAIKARQHNKYISTFFRPARIGKNPGGAVQDPKVGHVRNVVSFDANSLYPSIMISLNISPETKLGKVERNGDDVNIQHVSGRTFTLTKEAFVKYMKEEKASLSKSGHLFTQKEKGLMPEFLDNLYTKRKDMKNLGKEKEAFLNQNKSILSQEEIKKLEVDIQKCDTFQNAYKICLNSMYGYMGNLYAPLGDDDIAASITLTGQAINGKNRDLFVEYMQNTYGISDQEAEACCIGADTDSGYFSLYILEEKHGLNLLEDGMVSDRFYEECDKISEYINTHISEWVIKNFRSLDSRIVYKRESVCDAGIFLVKKQYVLHVLDDEGLKVKKFKYKGVAVVTGKMPKVVKPYIKTVIECLILEKDRDKCNGYFNDAYEKFKELPHHNICHISGMNNFEEYSKKCDGLKMANKMPVALKAAYRHNYMIRELKLDGKYPKFKTGDKVRYVNLKTPNRYGLETIAFHDKYPKEFEEIFQVDYEKQFDKIVFASVKSFYNAVNWTLRKPNENVRIELEDFLS
;
A
#
# COMPACT_ATOMS: atom_id res chain seq x y z
N VAL A 1 -10.36 -27.41 19.44
CA VAL A 1 -9.18 -26.70 19.97
C VAL A 1 -8.48 -27.65 20.94
N ILE A 2 -7.21 -27.90 20.73
CA ILE A 2 -6.40 -28.70 21.65
C ILE A 2 -5.97 -27.80 22.80
N GLU A 3 -6.27 -28.19 24.04
CA GLU A 3 -5.93 -27.40 25.22
C GLU A 3 -4.41 -27.27 25.38
N GLY A 4 -3.92 -26.04 25.62
CA GLY A 4 -2.50 -25.74 25.74
C GLY A 4 -1.75 -25.55 24.38
N ILE A 5 -2.43 -25.71 23.24
CA ILE A 5 -1.85 -25.48 21.91
C ILE A 5 -2.53 -24.30 21.24
N SER A 6 -1.72 -23.32 20.79
CA SER A 6 -2.21 -22.21 19.98
C SER A 6 -2.33 -22.63 18.52
N CYS A 7 -3.55 -22.61 17.98
CA CYS A 7 -3.81 -22.85 16.57
C CYS A 7 -3.75 -21.50 15.81
N LEU A 8 -2.90 -21.41 14.79
CA LEU A 8 -2.76 -20.26 13.92
C LEU A 8 -3.22 -20.64 12.51
N ASP A 9 -4.18 -19.90 11.96
CA ASP A 9 -4.59 -20.06 10.57
C ASP A 9 -3.61 -19.32 9.65
N TYR A 10 -2.88 -20.08 8.81
CA TYR A 10 -1.88 -19.50 7.92
C TYR A 10 -2.50 -18.60 6.85
N LEU A 11 -3.73 -18.87 6.42
CA LEU A 11 -4.46 -18.00 5.49
C LEU A 11 -4.72 -16.61 6.09
N VAL A 12 -5.08 -16.55 7.37
CA VAL A 12 -5.29 -15.28 8.10
C VAL A 12 -3.98 -14.51 8.18
N MET A 13 -2.88 -15.17 8.55
CA MET A 13 -1.55 -14.58 8.62
C MET A 13 -1.10 -14.05 7.24
N TYR A 14 -1.21 -14.87 6.20
CA TYR A 14 -0.85 -14.50 4.84
C TYR A 14 -1.65 -13.27 4.36
N THR A 15 -2.95 -13.28 4.55
CA THR A 15 -3.83 -12.18 4.15
C THR A 15 -3.47 -10.87 4.86
N LYS A 16 -3.07 -10.95 6.13
CA LYS A 16 -2.72 -9.81 6.97
C LYS A 16 -1.35 -9.23 6.64
N PHE A 17 -0.34 -10.07 6.50
CA PHE A 17 1.05 -9.63 6.40
C PHE A 17 1.56 -9.50 4.96
N LYS A 18 0.97 -10.20 4.00
CA LYS A 18 1.29 -10.02 2.58
C LYS A 18 0.61 -8.76 2.03
N ILE A 19 1.35 -7.66 1.99
CA ILE A 19 0.82 -6.35 1.54
C ILE A 19 1.04 -6.15 0.04
N PHE A 20 2.22 -6.51 -0.46
CA PHE A 20 2.64 -6.28 -1.85
C PHE A 20 2.73 -7.58 -2.64
N ASN A 21 2.66 -7.47 -3.97
CA ASN A 21 2.77 -8.60 -4.88
C ASN A 21 1.87 -9.77 -4.49
N LYS A 22 0.57 -9.47 -4.32
CA LYS A 22 -0.43 -10.48 -3.95
C LYS A 22 -0.80 -11.36 -5.13
N PRO A 23 -1.01 -12.67 -4.90
CA PRO A 23 -1.55 -13.56 -5.91
C PRO A 23 -2.98 -13.17 -6.30
N GLU A 24 -3.52 -13.84 -7.33
CA GLU A 24 -4.88 -13.60 -7.81
C GLU A 24 -5.94 -13.94 -6.76
N ASP A 25 -5.72 -15.02 -6.01
CA ASP A 25 -6.52 -15.40 -4.85
C ASP A 25 -5.63 -15.94 -3.72
N ASN A 26 -6.25 -16.30 -2.59
CA ASN A 26 -5.53 -16.81 -1.42
C ASN A 26 -5.72 -18.32 -1.22
N LYS A 27 -6.05 -19.07 -2.28
CA LYS A 27 -6.07 -20.53 -2.22
C LYS A 27 -4.65 -21.04 -2.01
N LEU A 28 -4.50 -22.14 -1.27
CA LEU A 28 -3.17 -22.69 -0.95
C LEU A 28 -2.37 -23.03 -2.23
N ASP A 29 -3.04 -23.53 -3.25
CA ASP A 29 -2.44 -23.82 -4.56
C ASP A 29 -1.87 -22.57 -5.22
N THR A 30 -2.70 -21.50 -5.34
CA THR A 30 -2.28 -20.23 -5.95
C THR A 30 -1.18 -19.54 -5.14
N VAL A 31 -1.23 -19.64 -3.81
CA VAL A 31 -0.20 -19.08 -2.92
C VAL A 31 1.08 -19.88 -3.02
N GLY A 32 1.01 -21.22 -3.04
CA GLY A 32 2.14 -22.12 -3.21
C GLY A 32 2.91 -21.85 -4.51
N GLU A 33 2.19 -21.82 -5.64
CA GLU A 33 2.78 -21.47 -6.94
C GLU A 33 3.41 -20.07 -6.93
N HIS A 34 2.69 -19.08 -6.39
CA HIS A 34 3.16 -17.69 -6.38
C HIS A 34 4.40 -17.48 -5.51
N GLU A 35 4.44 -18.07 -4.32
CA GLU A 35 5.51 -17.84 -3.36
C GLU A 35 6.70 -18.80 -3.55
N ILE A 36 6.45 -20.07 -3.77
CA ILE A 36 7.49 -21.11 -3.78
C ILE A 36 7.59 -21.89 -5.09
N GLY A 37 6.71 -21.63 -6.06
CA GLY A 37 6.70 -22.30 -7.36
C GLY A 37 6.21 -23.76 -7.30
N ILE A 38 5.46 -24.13 -6.26
CA ILE A 38 4.98 -25.49 -6.02
C ILE A 38 3.45 -25.48 -5.91
N ASN A 39 2.80 -26.38 -6.66
CA ASN A 39 1.36 -26.56 -6.69
C ASN A 39 0.92 -27.74 -5.80
N LYS A 40 -0.37 -27.79 -5.52
CA LYS A 40 -1.04 -28.96 -4.94
C LYS A 40 -0.97 -30.16 -5.92
N VAL A 41 -1.30 -31.34 -5.41
CA VAL A 41 -1.52 -32.49 -6.25
C VAL A 41 -2.82 -32.28 -7.02
N ASP A 42 -2.77 -32.44 -8.36
CA ASP A 42 -3.95 -32.32 -9.22
C ASP A 42 -4.71 -33.68 -9.23
N TYR A 43 -6.04 -33.64 -9.24
CA TYR A 43 -6.90 -34.80 -9.27
C TYR A 43 -8.24 -34.52 -9.94
N ASP A 44 -8.89 -35.53 -10.48
CA ASP A 44 -10.21 -35.41 -11.09
C ASP A 44 -11.34 -35.75 -10.09
N GLY A 45 -12.44 -35.01 -10.16
CA GLY A 45 -13.63 -35.24 -9.35
C GLY A 45 -13.63 -34.47 -8.01
N THR A 46 -14.22 -35.10 -6.98
CA THR A 46 -14.30 -34.52 -5.62
C THR A 46 -13.30 -35.18 -4.67
N LEU A 47 -12.97 -34.54 -3.55
CA LEU A 47 -12.14 -35.17 -2.50
C LEU A 47 -12.75 -36.45 -1.95
N TRP A 48 -14.09 -36.56 -1.95
CA TRP A 48 -14.78 -37.79 -1.61
C TRP A 48 -14.52 -38.89 -2.65
N ASP A 49 -14.64 -38.55 -3.94
CA ASP A 49 -14.33 -39.52 -5.01
C ASP A 49 -12.89 -39.99 -4.91
N LEU A 50 -11.94 -39.08 -4.67
CA LEU A 50 -10.54 -39.39 -4.51
C LEU A 50 -10.30 -40.36 -3.34
N SER A 51 -10.90 -40.07 -2.17
CA SER A 51 -10.74 -40.90 -0.96
C SER A 51 -11.28 -42.33 -1.10
N VAL A 52 -12.24 -42.55 -2.02
CA VAL A 52 -12.85 -43.87 -2.24
C VAL A 52 -12.22 -44.59 -3.41
N LYS A 53 -11.82 -43.88 -4.48
CA LYS A 53 -11.36 -44.47 -5.74
C LYS A 53 -9.84 -44.58 -5.84
N ASP A 54 -9.10 -43.66 -5.21
CA ASP A 54 -7.63 -43.56 -5.27
C ASP A 54 -7.08 -43.05 -3.95
N TRP A 55 -6.92 -43.99 -3.01
CA TRP A 55 -6.43 -43.69 -1.65
C TRP A 55 -4.99 -43.21 -1.63
N GLU A 56 -4.11 -43.66 -2.52
CA GLU A 56 -2.71 -43.23 -2.59
C GLU A 56 -2.61 -41.76 -2.96
N THR A 57 -3.26 -41.35 -4.03
CA THR A 57 -3.32 -39.95 -4.44
C THR A 57 -4.01 -39.06 -3.37
N TYR A 58 -5.01 -39.59 -2.64
CA TYR A 58 -5.62 -38.87 -1.51
C TYR A 58 -4.64 -38.61 -0.37
N VAL A 59 -3.82 -39.60 -0.03
CA VAL A 59 -2.76 -39.45 0.98
C VAL A 59 -1.70 -38.45 0.50
N ASP A 60 -1.22 -38.55 -0.72
CA ASP A 60 -0.24 -37.63 -1.32
C ASP A 60 -0.76 -36.19 -1.36
N TYR A 61 -2.04 -36.02 -1.69
CA TYR A 61 -2.71 -34.73 -1.63
C TYR A 61 -2.63 -34.11 -0.23
N ASN A 62 -2.96 -34.89 0.81
CA ASN A 62 -2.88 -34.42 2.21
C ASN A 62 -1.45 -34.09 2.64
N LEU A 63 -0.50 -34.94 2.29
CA LEU A 63 0.93 -34.70 2.61
C LEU A 63 1.44 -33.42 1.92
N ARG A 64 1.07 -33.23 0.66
CA ARG A 64 1.42 -32.01 -0.10
C ARG A 64 0.83 -30.76 0.51
N ASP A 65 -0.40 -30.79 0.99
CA ASP A 65 -1.04 -29.65 1.66
C ASP A 65 -0.29 -29.24 2.93
N VAL A 66 0.19 -30.20 3.71
CA VAL A 66 1.02 -29.93 4.90
C VAL A 66 2.41 -29.43 4.52
N GLU A 67 3.06 -30.07 3.55
CA GLU A 67 4.38 -29.67 3.03
C GLU A 67 4.38 -28.21 2.53
N LEU A 68 3.37 -27.84 1.76
CA LEU A 68 3.21 -26.46 1.27
C LEU A 68 3.17 -25.44 2.42
N LEU A 69 2.48 -25.73 3.52
CA LEU A 69 2.43 -24.82 4.67
C LEU A 69 3.80 -24.69 5.35
N VAL A 70 4.56 -25.77 5.47
CA VAL A 70 5.91 -25.75 6.04
C VAL A 70 6.85 -24.93 5.16
N LEU A 71 6.88 -25.19 3.85
CA LEU A 71 7.73 -24.47 2.90
C LEU A 71 7.36 -22.98 2.79
N LEU A 72 6.06 -22.66 2.87
CA LEU A 72 5.60 -21.27 2.91
C LEU A 72 6.10 -20.57 4.17
N ASP A 73 6.04 -21.19 5.35
CA ASP A 73 6.53 -20.56 6.57
C ASP A 73 8.06 -20.49 6.62
N GLU A 74 8.76 -21.47 6.06
CA GLU A 74 10.23 -21.40 5.89
C GLU A 74 10.63 -20.17 5.06
N LYS A 75 9.87 -19.82 4.03
CA LYS A 75 10.11 -18.63 3.20
C LYS A 75 9.61 -17.34 3.83
N LEU A 76 8.38 -17.32 4.36
CA LEU A 76 7.69 -16.09 4.78
C LEU A 76 7.93 -15.74 6.25
N GLN A 77 8.30 -16.71 7.10
CA GLN A 77 8.62 -16.54 8.52
C GLN A 77 7.50 -15.88 9.35
N TYR A 78 6.24 -16.08 8.99
CA TYR A 78 5.11 -15.45 9.68
C TYR A 78 4.88 -15.99 11.09
N ILE A 79 5.17 -17.26 11.35
CA ILE A 79 5.10 -17.82 12.71
C ILE A 79 6.13 -17.12 13.63
N ASN A 80 7.35 -16.90 13.14
CA ASN A 80 8.38 -16.19 13.90
C ASN A 80 8.02 -14.72 14.10
N LEU A 81 7.43 -14.07 13.09
CA LEU A 81 6.90 -12.70 13.19
C LEU A 81 5.84 -12.60 14.30
N ILE A 82 4.86 -13.51 14.32
CA ILE A 82 3.79 -13.51 15.35
C ILE A 82 4.35 -13.81 16.74
N ARG A 83 5.27 -14.77 16.87
CA ARG A 83 5.95 -15.03 18.15
C ARG A 83 6.63 -13.78 18.68
N PHE A 84 7.34 -13.08 17.82
CA PHE A 84 7.99 -11.82 18.19
C PHE A 84 6.99 -10.76 18.64
N LEU A 85 5.91 -10.53 17.86
CA LEU A 85 4.85 -9.58 18.20
C LEU A 85 4.13 -9.94 19.50
N SER A 86 3.86 -11.23 19.73
CA SER A 86 3.28 -11.75 20.96
C SER A 86 4.17 -11.45 22.18
N HIS A 87 5.47 -11.68 22.07
CA HIS A 87 6.42 -11.32 23.14
C HIS A 87 6.52 -9.81 23.36
N ALA A 88 6.56 -9.01 22.28
CA ALA A 88 6.64 -7.56 22.39
C ALA A 88 5.39 -6.95 23.07
N GLY A 89 4.23 -7.54 22.84
CA GLY A 89 2.94 -7.10 23.38
C GLY A 89 2.48 -7.85 24.62
N LEU A 90 3.20 -8.89 25.08
CA LEU A 90 2.73 -9.82 26.14
C LEU A 90 1.26 -10.25 25.92
N CYS A 91 0.91 -10.61 24.70
CA CYS A 91 -0.41 -11.08 24.33
C CYS A 91 -0.37 -12.50 23.75
N GLY A 92 -1.50 -13.18 23.68
CA GLY A 92 -1.58 -14.53 23.10
C GLY A 92 -1.19 -14.54 21.62
N LEU A 93 -0.63 -15.66 21.13
CA LEU A 93 -0.17 -15.80 19.74
C LEU A 93 -1.26 -15.47 18.70
N SER A 94 -2.49 -15.95 18.90
CA SER A 94 -3.62 -15.64 18.03
C SER A 94 -4.02 -14.16 18.07
N GLN A 95 -3.83 -13.47 19.19
CA GLN A 95 -4.09 -12.04 19.33
C GLN A 95 -3.01 -11.19 18.65
N ALA A 96 -1.77 -11.71 18.57
CA ALA A 96 -0.64 -10.99 17.98
C ALA A 96 -0.73 -10.83 16.45
N ILE A 97 -1.71 -11.50 15.80
CA ILE A 97 -2.06 -11.24 14.40
C ILE A 97 -2.58 -9.81 14.24
N ASP A 98 -3.29 -9.28 15.24
CA ASP A 98 -3.78 -7.91 15.26
C ASP A 98 -2.86 -6.97 16.06
N THR A 99 -2.62 -5.78 15.52
CA THR A 99 -1.68 -4.82 16.11
C THR A 99 -2.23 -4.14 17.37
N VAL A 100 -3.56 -4.05 17.55
CA VAL A 100 -4.17 -3.41 18.74
C VAL A 100 -3.83 -4.15 20.03
N PRO A 101 -3.98 -5.49 20.15
CA PRO A 101 -3.56 -6.23 21.35
C PRO A 101 -2.06 -6.09 21.64
N VAL A 102 -1.22 -6.12 20.60
CA VAL A 102 0.24 -5.98 20.74
C VAL A 102 0.60 -4.61 21.33
N ILE A 103 0.03 -3.54 20.79
CA ILE A 103 0.28 -2.17 21.27
C ILE A 103 -0.28 -2.00 22.69
N ASN A 104 -1.49 -2.50 22.96
CA ASN A 104 -2.08 -2.45 24.30
C ASN A 104 -1.19 -3.06 25.36
N GLY A 105 -0.70 -4.27 25.11
CA GLY A 105 0.15 -4.96 26.06
C GLY A 105 1.50 -4.26 26.24
N ALA A 106 2.14 -3.85 25.15
CA ALA A 106 3.42 -3.14 25.18
C ALA A 106 3.33 -1.81 25.96
N VAL A 107 2.26 -1.03 25.72
CA VAL A 107 2.04 0.24 26.44
C VAL A 107 1.66 0.00 27.90
N ALA A 108 0.89 -1.05 28.20
CA ALA A 108 0.57 -1.43 29.59
C ALA A 108 1.83 -1.78 30.39
N ILE A 109 2.79 -2.48 29.79
CA ILE A 109 4.09 -2.77 30.40
C ILE A 109 4.82 -1.47 30.73
N LYS A 110 4.91 -0.56 29.74
CA LYS A 110 5.54 0.74 29.93
C LYS A 110 4.85 1.58 31.00
N ALA A 111 3.53 1.65 30.99
CA ALA A 111 2.75 2.34 32.02
C ALA A 111 3.09 1.80 33.41
N ARG A 112 3.12 0.46 33.59
CA ARG A 112 3.47 -0.19 34.86
C ARG A 112 4.92 0.14 35.30
N GLN A 113 5.87 0.17 34.37
CA GLN A 113 7.25 0.57 34.67
C GLN A 113 7.36 2.01 35.21
N HIS A 114 6.46 2.87 34.80
CA HIS A 114 6.33 4.27 35.26
C HIS A 114 5.30 4.46 36.38
N ASN A 115 4.84 3.38 37.03
CA ASN A 115 3.79 3.42 38.06
C ASN A 115 2.50 4.11 37.60
N LYS A 116 2.17 3.99 36.29
CA LYS A 116 0.94 4.51 35.69
C LYS A 116 0.00 3.36 35.35
N TYR A 117 -1.30 3.62 35.38
CA TYR A 117 -2.34 2.64 35.09
C TYR A 117 -3.15 3.09 33.88
N ILE A 118 -3.51 2.16 33.00
CA ILE A 118 -4.41 2.40 31.89
C ILE A 118 -5.85 2.22 32.37
N SER A 119 -6.68 3.25 32.20
CA SER A 119 -8.10 3.18 32.53
C SER A 119 -8.83 2.20 31.61
N THR A 120 -9.70 1.38 32.19
CA THR A 120 -10.59 0.46 31.47
C THR A 120 -11.96 1.09 31.15
N PHE A 121 -12.15 2.39 31.40
CA PHE A 121 -13.42 3.06 31.19
C PHE A 121 -13.82 3.05 29.71
N PHE A 122 -15.07 2.72 29.48
CA PHE A 122 -15.70 2.76 28.16
C PHE A 122 -15.77 4.22 27.67
N ARG A 123 -15.33 4.47 26.44
CA ARG A 123 -15.44 5.78 25.82
C ARG A 123 -16.80 5.95 25.13
N PRO A 124 -17.40 7.14 25.15
CA PRO A 124 -18.62 7.39 24.38
C PRO A 124 -18.36 7.19 22.88
N ALA A 125 -19.42 6.83 22.15
CA ALA A 125 -19.36 6.67 20.70
C ALA A 125 -18.83 7.95 20.04
N ARG A 126 -17.88 7.79 19.11
CA ARG A 126 -17.29 8.92 18.37
C ARG A 126 -18.26 9.46 17.33
N ILE A 127 -18.34 10.78 17.25
CA ILE A 127 -19.11 11.49 16.23
C ILE A 127 -18.10 12.20 15.31
N GLY A 128 -17.82 11.63 14.14
CA GLY A 128 -16.97 12.26 13.13
C GLY A 128 -15.95 11.32 12.47
N LYS A 129 -15.37 11.76 11.37
CA LYS A 129 -14.24 11.10 10.69
C LYS A 129 -12.98 11.90 10.98
N ASN A 130 -11.93 11.24 11.46
CA ASN A 130 -10.61 11.87 11.55
C ASN A 130 -10.12 12.26 10.15
N PRO A 131 -9.53 13.46 10.01
CA PRO A 131 -8.85 13.81 8.78
C PRO A 131 -7.68 12.83 8.57
N GLY A 132 -7.66 12.15 7.43
CA GLY A 132 -6.56 11.28 7.04
C GLY A 132 -5.29 12.06 6.67
N GLY A 133 -4.23 11.36 6.25
CA GLY A 133 -3.06 11.98 5.66
C GLY A 133 -3.44 12.78 4.40
N ALA A 134 -2.81 13.92 4.18
CA ALA A 134 -2.99 14.66 2.93
C ALA A 134 -2.34 13.88 1.79
N VAL A 135 -3.07 13.73 0.71
CA VAL A 135 -2.53 13.30 -0.57
C VAL A 135 -2.81 14.43 -1.55
N GLN A 136 -1.75 15.06 -2.02
CA GLN A 136 -1.87 16.11 -3.02
C GLN A 136 -2.24 15.50 -4.37
N ASP A 137 -3.06 16.19 -5.17
CA ASP A 137 -3.29 15.81 -6.55
C ASP A 137 -1.96 15.94 -7.32
N PRO A 138 -1.52 14.88 -8.02
CA PRO A 138 -0.30 14.97 -8.78
C PRO A 138 -0.52 15.80 -10.04
N LYS A 139 0.56 16.36 -10.59
CA LYS A 139 0.58 16.86 -11.95
C LYS A 139 0.46 15.66 -12.88
N VAL A 140 -0.69 15.56 -13.54
CA VAL A 140 -0.99 14.47 -14.47
C VAL A 140 -0.12 14.60 -15.71
N GLY A 141 0.51 13.50 -16.11
CA GLY A 141 1.30 13.48 -17.33
C GLY A 141 2.62 12.73 -17.20
N HIS A 142 3.39 12.83 -18.26
CA HIS A 142 4.74 12.30 -18.32
C HIS A 142 5.71 13.28 -17.64
N VAL A 143 6.59 12.74 -16.80
CA VAL A 143 7.60 13.47 -16.05
C VAL A 143 8.98 12.87 -16.28
N ARG A 144 10.03 13.69 -16.18
CA ARG A 144 11.44 13.30 -16.36
C ARG A 144 12.24 13.68 -15.12
N ASN A 145 13.37 13.01 -14.91
CA ASN A 145 14.36 13.31 -13.87
C ASN A 145 13.71 13.48 -12.49
N VAL A 146 12.94 12.46 -12.09
CA VAL A 146 12.15 12.51 -10.85
C VAL A 146 12.98 11.99 -9.68
N VAL A 147 13.05 12.78 -8.62
CA VAL A 147 13.54 12.35 -7.31
C VAL A 147 12.40 12.32 -6.29
N SER A 148 12.36 11.30 -5.45
CA SER A 148 11.45 11.27 -4.30
C SER A 148 12.22 11.42 -2.99
N PHE A 149 11.71 12.31 -2.12
CA PHE A 149 12.17 12.42 -0.74
C PHE A 149 11.06 11.94 0.19
N ASP A 150 11.38 10.96 1.01
CA ASP A 150 10.46 10.33 1.95
C ASP A 150 10.83 10.65 3.39
N ALA A 151 9.83 11.00 4.21
CA ALA A 151 10.04 11.25 5.62
C ALA A 151 10.15 9.95 6.41
N ASN A 152 11.26 9.76 7.09
CA ASN A 152 11.54 8.55 7.83
C ASN A 152 10.54 8.34 8.99
N SER A 153 9.52 7.51 8.77
CA SER A 153 8.46 7.23 9.75
C SER A 153 7.78 8.52 10.26
N LEU A 154 7.20 9.32 9.37
CA LEU A 154 6.67 10.66 9.65
C LEU A 154 5.80 10.71 10.92
N TYR A 155 4.76 9.89 11.03
CA TYR A 155 3.83 9.93 12.16
C TYR A 155 4.49 9.55 13.50
N PRO A 156 5.27 8.47 13.61
CA PRO A 156 6.09 8.21 14.80
C PRO A 156 7.03 9.37 15.15
N SER A 157 7.69 9.97 14.15
CA SER A 157 8.60 11.09 14.36
C SER A 157 7.89 12.34 14.90
N ILE A 158 6.68 12.63 14.41
CA ILE A 158 5.83 13.71 14.96
C ILE A 158 5.46 13.43 16.42
N MET A 159 5.03 12.19 16.74
CA MET A 159 4.67 11.81 18.10
C MET A 159 5.83 11.97 19.06
N ILE A 160 7.04 11.60 18.64
CA ILE A 160 8.26 11.75 19.45
C ILE A 160 8.63 13.22 19.61
N SER A 161 8.67 14.00 18.51
CA SER A 161 9.09 15.40 18.52
C SER A 161 8.16 16.30 19.35
N LEU A 162 6.84 16.09 19.24
CA LEU A 162 5.84 16.89 19.95
C LEU A 162 5.44 16.26 21.30
N ASN A 163 6.02 15.14 21.67
CA ASN A 163 5.70 14.37 22.88
C ASN A 163 4.20 13.98 22.96
N ILE A 164 3.62 13.54 21.84
CA ILE A 164 2.19 13.23 21.74
C ILE A 164 1.87 11.91 22.39
N SER A 165 1.14 11.96 23.51
CA SER A 165 0.64 10.80 24.26
C SER A 165 -0.61 11.21 25.05
N PRO A 166 -1.52 10.27 25.41
CA PRO A 166 -2.72 10.63 26.17
C PRO A 166 -2.45 11.37 27.49
N GLU A 167 -1.43 10.93 28.22
CA GLU A 167 -1.08 11.49 29.52
C GLU A 167 -0.27 12.80 29.46
N THR A 168 0.27 13.14 28.29
CA THR A 168 0.96 14.43 28.07
C THR A 168 0.05 15.50 27.49
N LYS A 169 -1.18 15.14 27.07
CA LYS A 169 -2.16 16.08 26.54
C LYS A 169 -2.63 17.03 27.64
N LEU A 170 -2.47 18.35 27.41
CA LEU A 170 -2.90 19.41 28.32
C LEU A 170 -4.28 19.96 28.00
N GLY A 171 -4.63 20.04 26.73
CA GLY A 171 -5.91 20.58 26.29
C GLY A 171 -5.90 21.03 24.85
N LYS A 172 -6.95 21.76 24.46
CA LYS A 172 -7.12 22.35 23.13
C LYS A 172 -7.12 23.87 23.20
N VAL A 173 -6.47 24.50 22.25
CA VAL A 173 -6.37 25.95 22.12
C VAL A 173 -7.28 26.42 21.00
N GLU A 174 -8.05 27.47 21.27
CA GLU A 174 -8.87 28.18 20.28
C GLU A 174 -8.61 29.67 20.37
N ARG A 175 -8.43 30.33 19.23
CA ARG A 175 -8.22 31.80 19.19
C ARG A 175 -9.57 32.49 19.44
N ASN A 176 -9.54 33.48 20.31
CA ASN A 176 -10.69 34.34 20.65
C ASN A 176 -10.29 35.82 20.56
N GLY A 177 -10.33 36.38 19.36
CA GLY A 177 -9.81 37.73 19.08
C GLY A 177 -8.30 37.78 19.31
N ASP A 178 -7.86 38.65 20.25
CA ASP A 178 -6.47 38.75 20.68
C ASP A 178 -6.12 37.80 21.84
N ASP A 179 -7.12 37.22 22.46
CA ASP A 179 -6.98 36.26 23.56
C ASP A 179 -6.97 34.81 23.04
N VAL A 180 -6.64 33.89 23.93
CA VAL A 180 -6.55 32.47 23.69
C VAL A 180 -7.38 31.70 24.71
N ASN A 181 -8.35 30.93 24.25
CA ASN A 181 -9.11 30.01 25.08
C ASN A 181 -8.40 28.66 25.15
N ILE A 182 -8.22 28.14 26.35
CA ILE A 182 -7.70 26.78 26.58
C ILE A 182 -8.79 25.92 27.19
N GLN A 183 -9.21 24.91 26.48
CA GLN A 183 -10.05 23.83 27.00
C GLN A 183 -9.13 22.76 27.59
N HIS A 184 -8.90 22.82 28.90
CA HIS A 184 -7.96 21.92 29.59
C HIS A 184 -8.57 20.52 29.76
N VAL A 185 -7.72 19.48 29.77
CA VAL A 185 -8.17 18.07 29.95
C VAL A 185 -8.92 17.80 31.25
N SER A 186 -8.77 18.67 32.26
CA SER A 186 -9.56 18.61 33.51
C SER A 186 -11.02 19.07 33.36
N GLY A 187 -11.45 19.45 32.14
CA GLY A 187 -12.79 20.01 31.88
C GLY A 187 -12.92 21.51 32.15
N ARG A 188 -11.88 22.17 32.64
CA ARG A 188 -11.88 23.63 32.87
C ARG A 188 -11.54 24.36 31.57
N THR A 189 -12.24 25.48 31.31
CA THR A 189 -11.89 26.41 30.24
C THR A 189 -11.44 27.72 30.85
N PHE A 190 -10.34 28.25 30.37
CA PHE A 190 -9.83 29.55 30.79
C PHE A 190 -9.30 30.35 29.61
N THR A 191 -9.46 31.68 29.67
CA THR A 191 -9.03 32.62 28.65
C THR A 191 -7.75 33.30 29.13
N LEU A 192 -6.75 33.32 28.28
CA LEU A 192 -5.45 33.96 28.52
C LEU A 192 -5.18 35.06 27.50
N THR A 193 -4.60 36.17 27.93
CA THR A 193 -4.00 37.09 26.98
C THR A 193 -2.85 36.43 26.24
N LYS A 194 -2.42 37.02 25.13
CA LYS A 194 -1.31 36.48 24.33
C LYS A 194 -0.02 36.31 25.15
N GLU A 195 0.30 37.28 26.01
CA GLU A 195 1.48 37.23 26.88
C GLU A 195 1.38 36.15 27.94
N ALA A 196 0.19 36.01 28.58
CA ALA A 196 -0.07 34.96 29.55
C ALA A 196 -0.02 33.58 28.91
N PHE A 197 -0.52 33.44 27.68
CA PHE A 197 -0.43 32.19 26.93
C PHE A 197 1.02 31.81 26.62
N VAL A 198 1.85 32.77 26.17
CA VAL A 198 3.28 32.50 25.93
C VAL A 198 4.00 32.09 27.22
N LYS A 199 3.65 32.71 28.37
CA LYS A 199 4.18 32.32 29.68
C LYS A 199 3.75 30.89 30.05
N TYR A 200 2.47 30.56 29.92
CA TYR A 200 1.92 29.23 30.15
C TYR A 200 2.64 28.16 29.29
N MET A 201 2.82 28.44 27.98
CA MET A 201 3.55 27.55 27.06
C MET A 201 5.00 27.29 27.51
N LYS A 202 5.67 28.29 28.09
CA LYS A 202 7.04 28.12 28.60
C LYS A 202 7.06 27.32 29.90
N GLU A 203 6.16 27.62 30.84
CA GLU A 203 6.07 26.95 32.16
C GLU A 203 5.71 25.48 32.02
N GLU A 204 4.78 25.14 31.11
CA GLU A 204 4.39 23.78 30.81
C GLU A 204 5.35 23.06 29.85
N LYS A 205 6.37 23.78 29.29
CA LYS A 205 7.20 23.29 28.18
C LYS A 205 6.30 22.66 27.09
N ALA A 206 5.21 23.34 26.76
CA ALA A 206 4.18 22.77 25.91
C ALA A 206 4.55 22.85 24.42
N SER A 207 4.38 21.76 23.70
CA SER A 207 4.28 21.72 22.25
C SER A 207 2.84 21.97 21.81
N LEU A 208 2.67 22.49 20.58
CA LEU A 208 1.38 22.80 19.99
C LEU A 208 1.26 22.09 18.65
N SER A 209 0.32 21.15 18.51
CA SER A 209 0.04 20.48 17.24
C SER A 209 -0.75 21.38 16.28
N LYS A 210 -0.75 21.03 14.99
CA LYS A 210 -1.52 21.77 13.97
C LYS A 210 -3.03 21.76 14.22
N SER A 211 -3.55 20.78 14.96
CA SER A 211 -4.96 20.70 15.35
C SER A 211 -5.32 21.59 16.54
N GLY A 212 -4.36 22.31 17.12
CA GLY A 212 -4.54 23.17 18.28
C GLY A 212 -4.43 22.46 19.64
N HIS A 213 -4.00 21.21 19.70
CA HIS A 213 -3.82 20.49 20.97
C HIS A 213 -2.41 20.72 21.52
N LEU A 214 -2.35 20.88 22.84
CA LEU A 214 -1.14 21.09 23.63
C LEU A 214 -0.68 19.80 24.29
N PHE A 215 0.63 19.56 24.28
CA PHE A 215 1.26 18.42 24.96
C PHE A 215 2.45 18.92 25.78
N THR A 216 2.52 18.51 27.06
CA THR A 216 3.69 18.85 27.89
C THR A 216 4.92 18.04 27.49
N GLN A 217 6.09 18.67 27.53
CA GLN A 217 7.38 18.04 27.28
C GLN A 217 8.24 18.01 28.56
N LYS A 218 7.63 18.19 29.75
CA LYS A 218 8.33 18.11 31.05
C LYS A 218 8.86 16.71 31.32
N GLU A 219 8.09 15.70 30.93
CA GLU A 219 8.44 14.27 31.02
C GLU A 219 8.15 13.61 29.67
N LYS A 220 8.95 12.61 29.31
CA LYS A 220 8.71 11.86 28.07
C LYS A 220 7.44 11.01 28.20
N GLY A 221 6.54 11.13 27.23
CA GLY A 221 5.30 10.39 27.19
C GLY A 221 5.54 8.88 26.88
N LEU A 222 4.61 8.02 27.34
CA LEU A 222 4.70 6.57 27.16
C LEU A 222 4.76 6.16 25.69
N MET A 223 3.92 6.80 24.83
CA MET A 223 3.92 6.51 23.39
C MET A 223 5.20 6.96 22.70
N PRO A 224 5.69 8.20 22.87
CA PRO A 224 6.99 8.63 22.37
C PRO A 224 8.15 7.75 22.83
N GLU A 225 8.18 7.34 24.09
CA GLU A 225 9.23 6.45 24.61
C GLU A 225 9.18 5.09 23.93
N PHE A 226 8.00 4.51 23.81
CA PHE A 226 7.81 3.23 23.15
C PHE A 226 8.22 3.28 21.66
N LEU A 227 7.82 4.32 20.95
CA LEU A 227 8.16 4.51 19.54
C LEU A 227 9.67 4.71 19.33
N ASP A 228 10.33 5.48 20.19
CA ASP A 228 11.77 5.74 20.11
C ASP A 228 12.57 4.44 20.31
N ASN A 229 12.15 3.60 21.27
CA ASN A 229 12.73 2.28 21.50
C ASN A 229 12.55 1.35 20.28
N LEU A 230 11.35 1.34 19.67
CA LEU A 230 11.10 0.53 18.48
C LEU A 230 11.91 1.01 17.27
N TYR A 231 12.03 2.33 17.11
CA TYR A 231 12.81 2.94 16.03
C TYR A 231 14.30 2.53 16.13
N THR A 232 14.88 2.63 17.33
CA THR A 232 16.26 2.24 17.58
C THR A 232 16.48 0.76 17.26
N LYS A 233 15.65 -0.12 17.82
CA LYS A 233 15.73 -1.57 17.57
C LYS A 233 15.57 -1.93 16.09
N ARG A 234 14.66 -1.23 15.38
CA ARG A 234 14.49 -1.41 13.92
C ARG A 234 15.77 -1.06 13.17
N LYS A 235 16.38 0.09 13.52
CA LYS A 235 17.61 0.56 12.89
C LYS A 235 18.76 -0.43 13.10
N ASP A 236 18.90 -0.94 14.33
CA ASP A 236 19.93 -1.93 14.67
C ASP A 236 19.75 -3.23 13.87
N MET A 237 18.51 -3.75 13.77
CA MET A 237 18.23 -4.95 12.97
C MET A 237 18.47 -4.73 11.48
N LYS A 238 18.07 -3.56 10.94
CA LYS A 238 18.32 -3.22 9.53
C LYS A 238 19.83 -3.13 9.23
N ASN A 239 20.61 -2.55 10.12
CA ASN A 239 22.07 -2.43 9.98
C ASN A 239 22.74 -3.80 10.06
N LEU A 240 22.41 -4.61 11.07
CA LEU A 240 22.92 -5.96 11.24
C LEU A 240 22.63 -6.85 10.01
N GLY A 241 21.41 -6.75 9.45
CA GLY A 241 21.04 -7.44 8.21
C GLY A 241 21.93 -7.03 7.04
N LYS A 242 22.14 -5.73 6.83
CA LYS A 242 23.01 -5.20 5.78
C LYS A 242 24.48 -5.63 5.95
N GLU A 243 25.00 -5.62 7.17
CA GLU A 243 26.36 -6.08 7.47
C GLU A 243 26.56 -7.56 7.12
N LYS A 244 25.59 -8.41 7.51
CA LYS A 244 25.62 -9.84 7.19
C LYS A 244 25.49 -10.10 5.69
N GLU A 245 24.62 -9.35 4.98
CA GLU A 245 24.46 -9.45 3.54
C GLU A 245 25.72 -9.02 2.78
N ALA A 246 26.36 -7.92 3.20
CA ALA A 246 27.63 -7.48 2.65
C ALA A 246 28.74 -8.52 2.89
N PHE A 247 28.81 -9.08 4.10
CA PHE A 247 29.76 -10.16 4.42
C PHE A 247 29.53 -11.39 3.54
N LEU A 248 28.29 -11.83 3.38
CA LEU A 248 27.94 -12.97 2.52
C LEU A 248 28.37 -12.72 1.07
N ASN A 249 28.05 -11.53 0.52
CA ASN A 249 28.38 -11.19 -0.87
C ASN A 249 29.90 -11.13 -1.12
N GLN A 250 30.67 -10.62 -0.14
CA GLN A 250 32.14 -10.52 -0.26
C GLN A 250 32.84 -11.89 -0.13
N ASN A 251 32.24 -12.81 0.65
CA ASN A 251 32.91 -14.07 1.03
C ASN A 251 32.24 -15.31 0.41
N LYS A 252 31.25 -15.14 -0.47
CA LYS A 252 30.45 -16.24 -1.04
C LYS A 252 31.29 -17.33 -1.72
N SER A 253 32.45 -16.98 -2.29
CA SER A 253 33.34 -17.92 -2.97
C SER A 253 34.20 -18.79 -2.02
N ILE A 254 34.32 -18.40 -0.76
CA ILE A 254 35.18 -19.09 0.24
C ILE A 254 34.38 -19.78 1.35
N LEU A 255 33.07 -19.42 1.49
CA LEU A 255 32.20 -20.02 2.49
C LEU A 255 31.67 -21.38 2.04
N SER A 256 31.50 -22.29 2.97
CA SER A 256 30.82 -23.56 2.77
C SER A 256 29.31 -23.35 2.54
N GLN A 257 28.64 -24.30 1.89
CA GLN A 257 27.18 -24.25 1.66
C GLN A 257 26.38 -24.16 2.98
N GLU A 258 26.87 -24.77 4.04
CA GLU A 258 26.23 -24.73 5.36
C GLU A 258 26.35 -23.33 6.00
N GLU A 259 27.50 -22.69 5.89
CA GLU A 259 27.73 -21.31 6.37
C GLU A 259 26.91 -20.30 5.57
N ILE A 260 26.84 -20.45 4.24
CA ILE A 260 25.98 -19.64 3.37
C ILE A 260 24.52 -19.75 3.82
N LYS A 261 23.99 -20.97 3.97
CA LYS A 261 22.61 -21.21 4.39
C LYS A 261 22.35 -20.62 5.78
N LYS A 262 23.29 -20.72 6.72
CA LYS A 262 23.15 -20.13 8.06
C LYS A 262 23.11 -18.61 8.01
N LEU A 263 23.96 -17.98 7.20
CA LEU A 263 23.94 -16.52 7.00
C LEU A 263 22.65 -16.05 6.34
N GLU A 264 22.17 -16.74 5.32
CA GLU A 264 20.90 -16.44 4.66
C GLU A 264 19.71 -16.49 5.65
N VAL A 265 19.67 -17.51 6.51
CA VAL A 265 18.67 -17.61 7.59
C VAL A 265 18.79 -16.45 8.58
N ASP A 266 20.00 -16.06 8.94
CA ASP A 266 20.22 -14.95 9.88
C ASP A 266 19.85 -13.59 9.26
N ILE A 267 20.14 -13.36 7.98
CA ILE A 267 19.72 -12.17 7.22
C ILE A 267 18.18 -12.10 7.20
N GLN A 268 17.53 -13.23 6.90
CA GLN A 268 16.07 -13.32 6.88
C GLN A 268 15.44 -13.07 8.26
N LYS A 269 16.07 -13.53 9.36
CA LYS A 269 15.63 -13.18 10.72
C LYS A 269 15.73 -11.68 10.99
N CYS A 270 16.85 -11.04 10.61
CA CYS A 270 17.00 -9.60 10.75
C CYS A 270 15.90 -8.85 10.00
N ASP A 271 15.58 -9.30 8.77
CA ASP A 271 14.53 -8.70 7.96
C ASP A 271 13.14 -8.90 8.58
N THR A 272 12.85 -10.10 9.09
CA THR A 272 11.60 -10.40 9.81
C THR A 272 11.42 -9.49 11.03
N PHE A 273 12.46 -9.32 11.84
CA PHE A 273 12.39 -8.47 13.04
C PHE A 273 12.26 -6.99 12.70
N GLN A 274 13.03 -6.46 11.74
CA GLN A 274 12.88 -5.06 11.34
C GLN A 274 11.49 -4.78 10.74
N ASN A 275 10.90 -5.74 10.03
CA ASN A 275 9.52 -5.66 9.54
C ASN A 275 8.49 -5.67 10.68
N ALA A 276 8.69 -6.49 11.72
CA ALA A 276 7.85 -6.49 12.91
C ALA A 276 7.86 -5.12 13.61
N TYR A 277 9.04 -4.54 13.81
CA TYR A 277 9.16 -3.18 14.38
C TYR A 277 8.50 -2.13 13.48
N LYS A 278 8.65 -2.24 12.15
CA LYS A 278 7.97 -1.35 11.19
C LYS A 278 6.45 -1.43 11.28
N ILE A 279 5.91 -2.64 11.44
CA ILE A 279 4.46 -2.85 11.61
C ILE A 279 3.98 -2.17 12.89
N CYS A 280 4.65 -2.36 14.03
CA CYS A 280 4.30 -1.72 15.29
C CYS A 280 4.37 -0.18 15.21
N LEU A 281 5.46 0.37 14.63
CA LEU A 281 5.64 1.80 14.42
C LEU A 281 4.49 2.42 13.60
N ASN A 282 4.19 1.82 12.44
CA ASN A 282 3.17 2.34 11.54
C ASN A 282 1.74 2.14 12.06
N SER A 283 1.53 1.15 12.92
CA SER A 283 0.22 0.85 13.50
C SER A 283 -0.14 1.77 14.66
N MET A 284 0.81 2.51 15.23
CA MET A 284 0.54 3.39 16.38
C MET A 284 -0.46 4.49 16.06
N TYR A 285 -0.34 5.14 14.90
CA TYR A 285 -1.35 6.10 14.45
C TYR A 285 -2.74 5.45 14.29
N GLY A 286 -2.79 4.29 13.64
CA GLY A 286 -4.02 3.51 13.47
C GLY A 286 -4.63 3.09 14.82
N TYR A 287 -3.79 2.78 15.80
CA TYR A 287 -4.22 2.51 17.17
C TYR A 287 -4.85 3.75 17.82
N MET A 288 -4.22 4.94 17.70
CA MET A 288 -4.80 6.18 18.23
C MET A 288 -6.18 6.50 17.63
N GLY A 289 -6.36 6.23 16.34
CA GLY A 289 -7.62 6.41 15.63
C GLY A 289 -8.63 5.26 15.78
N ASN A 290 -8.34 4.19 16.51
CA ASN A 290 -9.22 3.03 16.63
C ASN A 290 -10.24 3.18 17.76
N LEU A 291 -11.51 2.91 17.46
CA LEU A 291 -12.63 2.96 18.43
C LEU A 291 -12.46 1.96 19.57
N TYR A 292 -11.86 0.81 19.30
CA TYR A 292 -11.69 -0.29 20.25
C TYR A 292 -10.38 -0.25 21.02
N ALA A 293 -9.48 0.72 20.70
CA ALA A 293 -8.23 0.88 21.40
C ALA A 293 -8.44 1.59 22.74
N PRO A 294 -8.04 1.03 23.89
CA PRO A 294 -8.22 1.61 25.22
C PRO A 294 -7.66 3.04 25.36
N LEU A 295 -6.54 3.31 24.69
CA LEU A 295 -5.90 4.64 24.69
C LEU A 295 -6.14 5.42 23.38
N GLY A 296 -7.03 4.92 22.49
CA GLY A 296 -7.39 5.64 21.25
C GLY A 296 -7.96 7.04 21.59
N ASP A 297 -7.55 8.08 20.86
CA ASP A 297 -7.95 9.47 21.07
C ASP A 297 -7.99 10.20 19.71
N ASP A 298 -9.17 10.68 19.31
CA ASP A 298 -9.36 11.36 18.02
C ASP A 298 -8.58 12.67 17.91
N ASP A 299 -8.44 13.40 19.02
CA ASP A 299 -7.68 14.65 19.05
C ASP A 299 -6.19 14.36 18.84
N ILE A 300 -5.70 13.25 19.42
CA ILE A 300 -4.33 12.78 19.19
C ILE A 300 -4.16 12.35 17.73
N ALA A 301 -5.09 11.57 17.20
CA ALA A 301 -5.04 11.15 15.79
C ALA A 301 -5.06 12.35 14.84
N ALA A 302 -5.94 13.35 15.09
CA ALA A 302 -5.98 14.60 14.34
C ALA A 302 -4.69 15.42 14.50
N SER A 303 -4.12 15.45 15.70
CA SER A 303 -2.85 16.15 15.98
C SER A 303 -1.71 15.59 15.13
N ILE A 304 -1.64 14.26 14.99
CA ILE A 304 -0.61 13.58 14.19
C ILE A 304 -0.80 13.87 12.70
N THR A 305 -2.01 13.67 12.17
CA THR A 305 -2.24 13.80 10.73
C THR A 305 -2.17 15.22 10.23
N LEU A 306 -2.79 16.18 10.91
CA LEU A 306 -2.77 17.59 10.49
C LEU A 306 -1.36 18.17 10.61
N THR A 307 -0.59 17.79 11.64
CA THR A 307 0.82 18.19 11.75
C THR A 307 1.65 17.57 10.62
N GLY A 308 1.42 16.29 10.28
CA GLY A 308 2.06 15.64 9.13
C GLY A 308 1.76 16.32 7.80
N GLN A 309 0.51 16.72 7.59
CA GLN A 309 0.11 17.51 6.41
C GLN A 309 0.88 18.83 6.32
N ALA A 310 1.00 19.56 7.45
CA ALA A 310 1.72 20.84 7.49
C ALA A 310 3.22 20.65 7.23
N ILE A 311 3.83 19.60 7.78
CA ILE A 311 5.25 19.27 7.57
C ILE A 311 5.51 18.91 6.10
N ASN A 312 4.66 18.07 5.50
CA ASN A 312 4.83 17.68 4.10
C ASN A 312 4.57 18.87 3.13
N GLY A 313 3.64 19.77 3.47
CA GLY A 313 3.50 21.06 2.78
C GLY A 313 4.77 21.90 2.84
N LYS A 314 5.39 22.03 4.03
CA LYS A 314 6.64 22.79 4.19
C LYS A 314 7.82 22.15 3.45
N ASN A 315 7.88 20.81 3.34
CA ASN A 315 8.87 20.12 2.50
C ASN A 315 8.82 20.63 1.04
N ARG A 316 7.62 20.74 0.47
CA ARG A 316 7.42 21.31 -0.88
C ARG A 316 7.89 22.77 -0.96
N ASP A 317 7.46 23.61 0.01
CA ASP A 317 7.84 25.02 0.03
C ASP A 317 9.37 25.20 0.11
N LEU A 318 10.05 24.36 0.89
CA LEU A 318 11.52 24.39 1.02
C LEU A 318 12.23 23.94 -0.26
N PHE A 319 11.65 22.99 -0.99
CA PHE A 319 12.17 22.63 -2.31
C PHE A 319 12.07 23.80 -3.28
N VAL A 320 10.93 24.48 -3.34
CA VAL A 320 10.73 25.66 -4.18
C VAL A 320 11.73 26.77 -3.79
N GLU A 321 11.87 27.04 -2.49
CA GLU A 321 12.80 28.02 -1.95
C GLU A 321 14.26 27.70 -2.30
N TYR A 322 14.67 26.42 -2.24
CA TYR A 322 15.99 25.97 -2.65
C TYR A 322 16.25 26.24 -4.13
N MET A 323 15.29 25.89 -5.01
CA MET A 323 15.38 26.09 -6.44
C MET A 323 15.52 27.57 -6.81
N GLN A 324 14.78 28.45 -6.14
CA GLN A 324 14.85 29.90 -6.32
C GLN A 324 16.19 30.47 -5.84
N ASN A 325 16.60 30.17 -4.62
CA ASN A 325 17.79 30.75 -3.99
C ASN A 325 19.09 30.24 -4.61
N THR A 326 19.15 28.98 -5.02
CA THR A 326 20.38 28.37 -5.54
C THR A 326 20.54 28.57 -7.04
N TYR A 327 19.43 28.51 -7.78
CA TYR A 327 19.45 28.48 -9.25
C TYR A 327 18.76 29.68 -9.91
N GLY A 328 18.15 30.58 -9.13
CA GLY A 328 17.43 31.74 -9.68
C GLY A 328 16.20 31.35 -10.53
N ILE A 329 15.66 30.15 -10.33
CA ILE A 329 14.49 29.65 -11.05
C ILE A 329 13.25 30.42 -10.56
N SER A 330 12.35 30.81 -11.47
CA SER A 330 11.13 31.52 -11.12
C SER A 330 10.20 30.65 -10.25
N ASP A 331 9.35 31.30 -9.46
CA ASP A 331 8.36 30.62 -8.61
C ASP A 331 7.49 29.64 -9.42
N GLN A 332 6.99 30.08 -10.56
CA GLN A 332 6.15 29.27 -11.44
C GLN A 332 6.89 28.02 -11.96
N GLU A 333 8.16 28.14 -12.30
CA GLU A 333 8.97 27.01 -12.79
C GLU A 333 9.34 26.04 -11.66
N ALA A 334 9.72 26.56 -10.48
CA ALA A 334 10.02 25.76 -9.31
C ALA A 334 8.77 24.99 -8.84
N GLU A 335 7.62 25.65 -8.82
CA GLU A 335 6.33 25.01 -8.59
C GLU A 335 6.00 23.96 -9.67
N ALA A 336 6.40 24.17 -10.93
CA ALA A 336 6.23 23.20 -11.99
C ALA A 336 7.05 21.93 -11.75
N CYS A 337 8.13 22.01 -11.01
CA CYS A 337 8.94 20.85 -10.61
C CYS A 337 8.33 20.01 -9.49
N CYS A 338 7.39 20.56 -8.72
CA CYS A 338 6.67 19.82 -7.67
C CYS A 338 5.60 18.93 -8.30
N ILE A 339 5.86 17.63 -8.45
CA ILE A 339 4.97 16.71 -9.16
C ILE A 339 3.80 16.26 -8.31
N GLY A 340 4.03 15.91 -7.03
CA GLY A 340 3.00 15.46 -6.12
C GLY A 340 3.54 15.03 -4.78
N ALA A 341 2.62 14.63 -3.88
CA ALA A 341 2.96 14.14 -2.55
C ALA A 341 2.04 12.99 -2.14
N ASP A 342 2.59 11.99 -1.44
CA ASP A 342 1.83 10.88 -0.89
C ASP A 342 2.13 10.71 0.60
N THR A 343 1.32 11.34 1.44
CA THR A 343 1.32 11.26 2.92
C THR A 343 2.63 11.73 3.56
N ASP A 344 3.73 11.09 3.31
CA ASP A 344 5.06 11.28 3.90
C ASP A 344 6.17 11.53 2.86
N SER A 345 5.86 11.39 1.56
CA SER A 345 6.82 11.61 0.47
C SER A 345 6.46 12.79 -0.42
N GLY A 346 7.49 13.46 -0.96
CA GLY A 346 7.39 14.44 -2.04
C GLY A 346 8.07 13.93 -3.30
N TYR A 347 7.45 14.15 -4.46
CA TYR A 347 7.98 13.83 -5.79
C TYR A 347 8.32 15.11 -6.51
N PHE A 348 9.58 15.26 -6.92
CA PHE A 348 10.11 16.45 -7.56
C PHE A 348 10.81 16.10 -8.85
N SER A 349 10.62 16.91 -9.87
CA SER A 349 11.31 16.75 -11.15
C SER A 349 12.44 17.77 -11.28
N LEU A 350 13.65 17.31 -11.54
CA LEU A 350 14.82 18.16 -11.71
C LEU A 350 15.12 18.46 -13.19
N TYR A 351 14.15 18.24 -14.10
CA TYR A 351 14.33 18.46 -15.54
C TYR A 351 14.80 19.87 -15.90
N ILE A 352 14.36 20.87 -15.15
CA ILE A 352 14.73 22.27 -15.38
C ILE A 352 16.22 22.54 -15.10
N LEU A 353 16.81 21.78 -14.18
CA LEU A 353 18.26 21.88 -13.90
C LEU A 353 19.07 21.26 -15.03
N GLU A 354 18.56 20.23 -15.69
CA GLU A 354 19.16 19.69 -16.91
C GLU A 354 19.10 20.71 -18.03
N GLU A 355 17.93 21.31 -18.29
CA GLU A 355 17.73 22.25 -19.39
C GLU A 355 18.46 23.59 -19.21
N LYS A 356 18.49 24.15 -18.01
CA LYS A 356 19.05 25.49 -17.75
C LYS A 356 20.47 25.47 -17.18
N HIS A 357 20.85 24.40 -16.48
CA HIS A 357 22.12 24.34 -15.74
C HIS A 357 22.99 23.15 -16.11
N GLY A 358 22.57 22.33 -17.11
CA GLY A 358 23.34 21.20 -17.61
C GLY A 358 23.56 20.10 -16.56
N LEU A 359 22.61 19.93 -15.63
CA LEU A 359 22.62 18.85 -14.65
C LEU A 359 22.07 17.58 -15.33
N ASN A 360 22.92 16.86 -16.04
CA ASN A 360 22.51 15.61 -16.69
C ASN A 360 22.22 14.53 -15.65
N LEU A 361 21.07 13.88 -15.79
CA LEU A 361 20.71 12.75 -14.94
C LEU A 361 21.62 11.54 -15.21
N LEU A 362 21.90 11.26 -16.48
CA LEU A 362 22.66 10.09 -16.90
C LEU A 362 24.01 10.48 -17.49
N GLU A 363 25.06 9.77 -17.05
CA GLU A 363 26.38 9.72 -17.65
C GLU A 363 26.74 8.25 -17.86
N ASP A 364 27.12 7.87 -19.08
CA ASP A 364 27.45 6.49 -19.45
C ASP A 364 26.36 5.45 -19.10
N GLY A 365 25.09 5.87 -19.18
CA GLY A 365 23.91 5.02 -18.90
C GLY A 365 23.65 4.74 -17.42
N MET A 366 24.35 5.45 -16.52
CA MET A 366 24.14 5.41 -15.07
C MET A 366 23.77 6.80 -14.55
N VAL A 367 23.13 6.85 -13.37
CA VAL A 367 22.87 8.14 -12.70
C VAL A 367 24.21 8.79 -12.37
N SER A 368 24.38 10.06 -12.80
CA SER A 368 25.63 10.78 -12.62
C SER A 368 25.89 11.12 -11.16
N ASP A 369 27.15 11.14 -10.75
CA ASP A 369 27.55 11.51 -9.40
C ASP A 369 27.10 12.94 -9.08
N ARG A 370 27.20 13.85 -10.05
CA ARG A 370 26.74 15.23 -9.93
C ARG A 370 25.24 15.35 -9.63
N PHE A 371 24.43 14.46 -10.21
CA PHE A 371 22.99 14.41 -9.91
C PHE A 371 22.74 13.91 -8.49
N TYR A 372 23.50 12.92 -8.03
CA TYR A 372 23.41 12.46 -6.63
C TYR A 372 23.81 13.55 -5.65
N GLU A 373 24.92 14.26 -5.89
CA GLU A 373 25.35 15.38 -5.06
C GLU A 373 24.28 16.46 -4.96
N GLU A 374 23.58 16.73 -6.06
CA GLU A 374 22.50 17.72 -6.06
C GLU A 374 21.30 17.25 -5.25
N CYS A 375 20.90 16.00 -5.38
CA CYS A 375 19.85 15.41 -4.54
C CYS A 375 20.21 15.47 -3.04
N ASP A 376 21.47 15.24 -2.71
CA ASP A 376 21.94 15.28 -1.32
C ASP A 376 21.94 16.72 -0.79
N LYS A 377 22.33 17.74 -1.58
CA LYS A 377 22.22 19.17 -1.21
C LYS A 377 20.76 19.58 -0.97
N ILE A 378 19.85 19.18 -1.85
CA ILE A 378 18.41 19.44 -1.67
C ILE A 378 17.93 18.79 -0.36
N SER A 379 18.30 17.53 -0.12
CA SER A 379 17.93 16.82 1.11
C SER A 379 18.48 17.49 2.37
N GLU A 380 19.73 17.93 2.36
CA GLU A 380 20.37 18.64 3.47
C GLU A 380 19.69 19.98 3.75
N TYR A 381 19.41 20.76 2.69
CA TYR A 381 18.69 22.04 2.80
C TYR A 381 17.31 21.82 3.44
N ILE A 382 16.53 20.87 2.91
CA ILE A 382 15.21 20.55 3.45
C ILE A 382 15.31 20.14 4.93
N ASN A 383 16.24 19.25 5.29
CA ASN A 383 16.35 18.73 6.65
C ASN A 383 16.73 19.80 7.67
N THR A 384 17.65 20.68 7.29
CA THR A 384 18.07 21.80 8.16
C THR A 384 16.89 22.73 8.45
N HIS A 385 16.24 23.22 7.41
CA HIS A 385 15.17 24.23 7.56
C HIS A 385 13.87 23.64 8.10
N ILE A 386 13.55 22.36 7.80
CA ILE A 386 12.34 21.72 8.34
C ILE A 386 12.47 21.46 9.84
N SER A 387 13.68 21.09 10.31
CA SER A 387 13.93 20.91 11.73
C SER A 387 13.73 22.22 12.50
N GLU A 388 14.33 23.31 12.04
CA GLU A 388 14.16 24.64 12.61
C GLU A 388 12.69 25.09 12.59
N TRP A 389 12.01 24.84 11.47
CA TRP A 389 10.60 25.22 11.31
C TRP A 389 9.69 24.44 12.26
N VAL A 390 9.92 23.13 12.46
CA VAL A 390 9.17 22.28 13.40
C VAL A 390 9.37 22.77 14.83
N ILE A 391 10.62 23.00 15.25
CA ILE A 391 10.95 23.51 16.57
C ILE A 391 10.27 24.88 16.81
N LYS A 392 10.34 25.78 15.85
CA LYS A 392 9.76 27.11 15.96
C LYS A 392 8.24 27.12 15.98
N ASN A 393 7.60 26.41 15.04
CA ASN A 393 6.15 26.51 14.82
C ASN A 393 5.32 25.63 15.75
N PHE A 394 5.85 24.47 16.14
CA PHE A 394 5.18 23.55 17.06
C PHE A 394 5.76 23.58 18.47
N ARG A 395 6.80 24.40 18.72
CA ARG A 395 7.50 24.54 20.01
C ARG A 395 7.99 23.19 20.55
N SER A 396 8.42 22.31 19.67
CA SER A 396 9.07 21.07 20.07
C SER A 396 10.48 21.36 20.62
N LEU A 397 10.96 20.53 21.54
CA LEU A 397 12.32 20.66 22.09
C LEU A 397 13.38 20.22 21.07
N ASP A 398 13.01 19.27 20.25
CA ASP A 398 13.85 18.75 19.17
C ASP A 398 12.98 18.32 17.95
N SER A 399 13.61 17.98 16.83
CA SER A 399 12.91 17.46 15.65
C SER A 399 13.50 16.12 15.22
N ARG A 400 12.64 15.09 15.13
CA ARG A 400 12.98 13.77 14.59
C ARG A 400 12.62 13.63 13.11
N ILE A 401 12.15 14.72 12.49
CA ILE A 401 11.75 14.71 11.08
C ILE A 401 12.99 14.75 10.20
N VAL A 402 13.16 13.73 9.38
CA VAL A 402 14.27 13.62 8.44
C VAL A 402 13.73 13.09 7.11
N TYR A 403 13.88 13.87 6.05
CA TYR A 403 13.62 13.47 4.68
C TYR A 403 14.87 12.82 4.07
N LYS A 404 14.69 11.71 3.40
CA LYS A 404 15.77 11.00 2.68
C LYS A 404 15.36 10.77 1.26
N ARG A 405 16.34 10.78 0.35
CA ARG A 405 16.15 10.32 -1.01
C ARG A 405 15.73 8.85 -0.99
N GLU A 406 14.53 8.56 -1.49
CA GLU A 406 14.00 7.21 -1.62
C GLU A 406 14.32 6.65 -3.02
N SER A 407 14.02 7.39 -4.09
CA SER A 407 14.26 6.92 -5.44
C SER A 407 14.70 8.02 -6.40
N VAL A 408 15.49 7.64 -7.40
CA VAL A 408 15.81 8.44 -8.59
C VAL A 408 15.24 7.72 -9.80
N CYS A 409 14.51 8.46 -10.64
CA CYS A 409 13.82 7.93 -11.82
C CYS A 409 14.12 8.82 -13.03
N ASP A 410 14.39 8.22 -14.17
CA ASP A 410 14.57 8.98 -15.43
C ASP A 410 13.26 9.46 -16.00
N ALA A 411 12.22 8.62 -15.93
CA ALA A 411 10.90 8.95 -16.46
C ALA A 411 9.77 8.29 -15.66
N GLY A 412 8.56 8.82 -15.84
CA GLY A 412 7.34 8.23 -15.28
C GLY A 412 6.08 8.91 -15.78
N ILE A 413 4.94 8.31 -15.41
CA ILE A 413 3.61 8.89 -15.67
C ILE A 413 2.81 8.88 -14.37
N PHE A 414 2.30 10.05 -14.00
CA PHE A 414 1.34 10.23 -12.91
C PHE A 414 -0.08 10.39 -13.49
N LEU A 415 -1.04 9.64 -12.92
CA LEU A 415 -2.44 9.65 -13.36
C LEU A 415 -3.33 10.43 -12.39
N VAL A 416 -3.49 9.90 -11.20
CA VAL A 416 -4.25 10.49 -10.09
C VAL A 416 -3.56 10.18 -8.77
N LYS A 417 -4.10 10.69 -7.66
CA LYS A 417 -3.61 10.38 -6.29
C LYS A 417 -3.31 8.90 -6.14
N LYS A 418 -2.07 8.57 -5.74
CA LYS A 418 -1.61 7.19 -5.48
C LYS A 418 -1.62 6.27 -6.72
N GLN A 419 -1.70 6.83 -7.94
CA GLN A 419 -1.64 6.05 -9.18
C GLN A 419 -0.59 6.62 -10.12
N TYR A 420 0.53 5.91 -10.23
CA TYR A 420 1.64 6.28 -11.10
C TYR A 420 2.49 5.07 -11.47
N VAL A 421 3.31 5.25 -12.49
CA VAL A 421 4.37 4.31 -12.90
C VAL A 421 5.65 5.10 -13.10
N LEU A 422 6.74 4.66 -12.46
CA LEU A 422 8.07 5.27 -12.53
C LEU A 422 9.09 4.24 -13.00
N HIS A 423 9.99 4.64 -13.89
CA HIS A 423 11.19 3.86 -14.22
C HIS A 423 12.30 4.28 -13.24
N VAL A 424 12.63 3.38 -12.30
CA VAL A 424 13.53 3.65 -11.17
C VAL A 424 14.93 3.19 -11.51
N LEU A 425 15.90 4.09 -11.35
CA LEU A 425 17.34 3.85 -11.56
C LEU A 425 18.10 3.69 -10.24
N ASP A 426 17.61 4.30 -9.17
CA ASP A 426 18.14 4.15 -7.81
C ASP A 426 16.97 3.99 -6.82
N ASP A 427 17.09 3.03 -5.92
CA ASP A 427 16.10 2.72 -4.89
C ASP A 427 16.81 2.59 -3.54
N GLU A 428 16.67 3.59 -2.67
CA GLU A 428 17.36 3.73 -1.37
C GLU A 428 18.91 3.58 -1.47
N GLY A 429 19.54 4.05 -2.54
CA GLY A 429 20.99 3.95 -2.80
C GLY A 429 21.42 2.67 -3.51
N LEU A 430 20.49 1.80 -3.89
CA LEU A 430 20.76 0.63 -4.71
C LEU A 430 20.53 0.97 -6.19
N LYS A 431 21.56 0.82 -7.02
CA LYS A 431 21.45 0.99 -8.46
C LYS A 431 20.60 -0.13 -9.06
N VAL A 432 19.47 0.24 -9.68
CA VAL A 432 18.50 -0.70 -10.25
C VAL A 432 18.01 -0.19 -11.60
N LYS A 433 17.41 -1.07 -12.41
CA LYS A 433 16.60 -0.68 -13.57
C LYS A 433 15.29 -1.44 -13.50
N LYS A 434 14.25 -0.80 -12.91
CA LYS A 434 12.95 -1.45 -12.72
C LYS A 434 11.81 -0.45 -12.80
N PHE A 435 10.64 -0.94 -13.17
CA PHE A 435 9.41 -0.14 -13.07
C PHE A 435 8.75 -0.29 -11.70
N LYS A 436 8.46 0.85 -11.06
CA LYS A 436 7.67 0.93 -9.82
C LYS A 436 6.23 1.29 -10.17
N TYR A 437 5.33 0.32 -10.06
CA TYR A 437 3.90 0.52 -10.30
C TYR A 437 3.18 0.77 -8.97
N LYS A 438 2.43 1.85 -8.87
CA LYS A 438 1.66 2.18 -7.66
C LYS A 438 0.19 2.38 -8.00
N GLY A 439 -0.71 1.65 -7.34
CA GLY A 439 -2.15 1.82 -7.41
C GLY A 439 -2.83 1.58 -8.76
N VAL A 440 -2.07 1.25 -9.80
CA VAL A 440 -2.58 0.98 -11.15
C VAL A 440 -3.09 -0.46 -11.28
N ALA A 441 -3.98 -0.71 -12.25
CA ALA A 441 -4.68 -1.99 -12.38
C ALA A 441 -3.75 -3.21 -12.49
N VAL A 442 -2.61 -3.07 -13.17
CA VAL A 442 -1.64 -4.16 -13.42
C VAL A 442 -0.99 -4.75 -12.17
N VAL A 443 -0.97 -4.02 -11.04
CA VAL A 443 -0.44 -4.55 -9.77
C VAL A 443 -1.53 -5.06 -8.83
N THR A 444 -2.79 -4.97 -9.24
CA THR A 444 -3.90 -5.46 -8.42
C THR A 444 -4.19 -6.93 -8.69
N GLY A 445 -4.81 -7.62 -7.71
CA GLY A 445 -5.34 -8.98 -7.89
C GLY A 445 -6.68 -9.03 -8.66
N LYS A 446 -7.08 -7.94 -9.33
CA LYS A 446 -8.34 -7.83 -10.09
C LYS A 446 -8.18 -8.20 -11.56
N MET A 447 -6.96 -8.40 -12.01
CA MET A 447 -6.61 -8.67 -13.39
C MET A 447 -5.83 -9.99 -13.50
N PRO A 448 -6.14 -10.86 -14.47
CA PRO A 448 -5.41 -12.11 -14.69
C PRO A 448 -3.92 -11.89 -14.97
N LYS A 449 -3.07 -12.77 -14.43
CA LYS A 449 -1.60 -12.64 -14.55
C LYS A 449 -1.14 -12.59 -16.01
N VAL A 450 -1.76 -13.37 -16.89
CA VAL A 450 -1.39 -13.50 -18.31
C VAL A 450 -1.58 -12.19 -19.10
N VAL A 451 -2.54 -11.34 -18.69
CA VAL A 451 -2.84 -10.07 -19.37
C VAL A 451 -1.90 -8.94 -18.94
N LYS A 452 -1.39 -9.01 -17.70
CA LYS A 452 -0.53 -7.95 -17.13
C LYS A 452 0.70 -7.60 -17.96
N PRO A 453 1.48 -8.57 -18.51
CA PRO A 453 2.64 -8.26 -19.34
C PRO A 453 2.28 -7.41 -20.57
N TYR A 454 1.17 -7.68 -21.24
CA TYR A 454 0.76 -6.92 -22.43
C TYR A 454 0.53 -5.44 -22.11
N ILE A 455 -0.17 -5.16 -21.02
CA ILE A 455 -0.42 -3.78 -20.57
C ILE A 455 0.88 -3.10 -20.12
N LYS A 456 1.74 -3.83 -19.40
CA LYS A 456 3.04 -3.33 -18.96
C LYS A 456 3.90 -2.91 -20.14
N THR A 457 4.04 -3.75 -21.18
CA THR A 457 4.82 -3.44 -22.37
C THR A 457 4.38 -2.12 -23.03
N VAL A 458 3.06 -1.89 -23.14
CA VAL A 458 2.54 -0.63 -23.71
C VAL A 458 2.88 0.56 -22.80
N ILE A 459 2.72 0.44 -21.48
CA ILE A 459 3.00 1.51 -20.53
C ILE A 459 4.50 1.82 -20.49
N GLU A 460 5.34 0.81 -20.48
CA GLU A 460 6.80 0.93 -20.45
C GLU A 460 7.34 1.62 -21.71
N CYS A 461 6.82 1.23 -22.89
CA CYS A 461 7.11 1.92 -24.16
C CYS A 461 6.68 3.40 -24.09
N LEU A 462 5.50 3.69 -23.57
CA LEU A 462 4.95 5.03 -23.43
C LEU A 462 5.82 5.93 -22.53
N ILE A 463 6.41 5.36 -21.49
CA ILE A 463 7.27 6.07 -20.54
C ILE A 463 8.66 6.31 -21.14
N LEU A 464 9.29 5.29 -21.72
CA LEU A 464 10.70 5.37 -22.15
C LEU A 464 10.88 5.90 -23.56
N GLU A 465 10.06 5.44 -24.50
CA GLU A 465 10.29 5.69 -25.91
C GLU A 465 9.46 6.87 -26.46
N LYS A 466 8.27 7.09 -25.91
CA LYS A 466 7.29 8.11 -26.37
C LYS A 466 7.00 8.03 -27.88
N ASP A 467 7.09 6.84 -28.43
CA ASP A 467 6.75 6.55 -29.81
C ASP A 467 5.30 6.05 -29.89
N ARG A 468 4.41 6.89 -30.41
CA ARG A 468 2.97 6.59 -30.50
C ARG A 468 2.69 5.38 -31.37
N ASP A 469 3.37 5.24 -32.49
CA ASP A 469 3.12 4.17 -33.46
C ASP A 469 3.60 2.83 -32.89
N LYS A 470 4.72 2.81 -32.22
CA LYS A 470 5.25 1.63 -31.55
C LYS A 470 4.36 1.21 -30.39
N CYS A 471 3.88 2.16 -29.56
CA CYS A 471 2.92 1.89 -28.51
C CYS A 471 1.61 1.31 -29.05
N ASN A 472 1.10 1.87 -30.15
CA ASN A 472 -0.08 1.36 -30.85
C ASN A 472 0.14 -0.05 -31.42
N GLY A 473 1.35 -0.33 -31.92
CA GLY A 473 1.77 -1.66 -32.36
C GLY A 473 1.66 -2.68 -31.23
N TYR A 474 2.28 -2.42 -30.08
CA TYR A 474 2.17 -3.29 -28.89
C TYR A 474 0.74 -3.45 -28.39
N PHE A 475 -0.06 -2.39 -28.47
CA PHE A 475 -1.46 -2.45 -28.07
C PHE A 475 -2.29 -3.34 -29.01
N ASN A 476 -2.07 -3.25 -30.33
CA ASN A 476 -2.72 -4.10 -31.32
C ASN A 476 -2.29 -5.58 -31.18
N ASP A 477 -1.00 -5.82 -30.96
CA ASP A 477 -0.49 -7.16 -30.66
C ASP A 477 -1.13 -7.75 -29.40
N ALA A 478 -1.32 -6.93 -28.37
CA ALA A 478 -2.03 -7.33 -27.16
C ALA A 478 -3.48 -7.74 -27.43
N TYR A 479 -4.16 -7.03 -28.35
CA TYR A 479 -5.53 -7.36 -28.74
C TYR A 479 -5.61 -8.71 -29.47
N GLU A 480 -4.72 -8.96 -30.43
CA GLU A 480 -4.72 -10.22 -31.17
C GLU A 480 -4.43 -11.40 -30.22
N LYS A 481 -3.41 -11.31 -29.39
CA LYS A 481 -3.09 -12.32 -28.39
C LYS A 481 -4.21 -12.54 -27.36
N PHE A 482 -4.90 -11.47 -26.96
CA PHE A 482 -6.01 -11.57 -26.00
C PHE A 482 -7.18 -12.41 -26.52
N LYS A 483 -7.46 -12.36 -27.81
CA LYS A 483 -8.53 -13.15 -28.44
C LYS A 483 -8.29 -14.67 -28.42
N GLU A 484 -7.02 -15.08 -28.34
CA GLU A 484 -6.61 -16.48 -28.32
C GLU A 484 -6.59 -17.07 -26.88
N LEU A 485 -6.70 -16.20 -25.85
CA LEU A 485 -6.64 -16.64 -24.47
C LEU A 485 -7.92 -17.38 -24.05
N PRO A 486 -7.81 -18.44 -23.23
CA PRO A 486 -8.97 -19.11 -22.65
C PRO A 486 -9.73 -18.21 -21.67
N HIS A 487 -11.00 -18.49 -21.44
CA HIS A 487 -11.92 -17.65 -20.68
C HIS A 487 -11.42 -17.27 -19.27
N HIS A 488 -10.74 -18.19 -18.57
CA HIS A 488 -10.18 -17.94 -17.24
C HIS A 488 -9.00 -16.94 -17.25
N ASN A 489 -8.35 -16.76 -18.39
CA ASN A 489 -7.24 -15.82 -18.57
C ASN A 489 -7.68 -14.42 -19.05
N ILE A 490 -8.97 -14.25 -19.38
CA ILE A 490 -9.54 -12.96 -19.80
C ILE A 490 -10.64 -12.45 -18.86
N CYS A 491 -10.88 -13.11 -17.74
CA CYS A 491 -11.97 -12.79 -16.82
C CYS A 491 -11.66 -11.56 -15.96
N HIS A 492 -12.72 -10.92 -15.46
CA HIS A 492 -12.59 -9.98 -14.34
C HIS A 492 -12.52 -10.75 -13.03
N ILE A 493 -11.69 -10.27 -12.10
CA ILE A 493 -11.55 -10.85 -10.77
C ILE A 493 -12.03 -9.84 -9.73
N SER A 494 -12.93 -10.24 -8.82
CA SER A 494 -13.47 -9.38 -7.78
C SER A 494 -13.71 -10.14 -6.48
N GLY A 495 -13.55 -9.47 -5.33
CA GLY A 495 -14.06 -9.97 -4.06
C GLY A 495 -15.57 -9.78 -3.96
N MET A 496 -16.22 -10.59 -3.12
CA MET A 496 -17.66 -10.61 -2.97
C MET A 496 -18.09 -10.44 -1.51
N ASN A 497 -18.65 -9.28 -1.19
CA ASN A 497 -19.19 -8.98 0.13
C ASN A 497 -20.71 -8.84 0.06
N ASN A 498 -21.42 -9.21 1.15
CA ASN A 498 -22.88 -9.08 1.30
C ASN A 498 -23.69 -9.78 0.20
N PHE A 499 -23.17 -10.87 -0.36
CA PHE A 499 -23.81 -11.57 -1.48
C PHE A 499 -25.19 -12.09 -1.13
N GLU A 500 -25.35 -12.71 0.05
CA GLU A 500 -26.63 -13.26 0.52
C GLU A 500 -27.70 -12.19 0.68
N GLU A 501 -27.35 -10.99 1.13
CA GLU A 501 -28.30 -9.88 1.29
C GLU A 501 -28.86 -9.41 -0.05
N TYR A 502 -27.98 -9.32 -1.07
CA TYR A 502 -28.41 -9.01 -2.42
C TYR A 502 -29.19 -10.14 -3.07
N SER A 503 -28.77 -11.39 -2.88
CA SER A 503 -29.39 -12.58 -3.46
C SER A 503 -30.84 -12.75 -2.98
N LYS A 504 -31.12 -12.46 -1.69
CA LYS A 504 -32.48 -12.50 -1.14
C LYS A 504 -33.46 -11.50 -1.79
N LYS A 505 -32.92 -10.45 -2.43
CA LYS A 505 -33.70 -9.40 -3.11
C LYS A 505 -33.86 -9.65 -4.62
N CYS A 506 -33.31 -10.76 -5.13
CA CYS A 506 -33.45 -11.17 -6.53
C CYS A 506 -34.59 -12.16 -6.68
N ASP A 507 -35.31 -12.09 -7.82
CA ASP A 507 -36.38 -13.01 -8.19
C ASP A 507 -36.11 -13.58 -9.59
N GLY A 508 -35.85 -14.88 -9.68
CA GLY A 508 -35.38 -15.53 -10.91
C GLY A 508 -34.16 -14.80 -11.49
N LEU A 509 -34.26 -14.30 -12.71
CA LEU A 509 -33.20 -13.52 -13.37
C LEU A 509 -33.35 -12.00 -13.16
N LYS A 510 -34.38 -11.56 -12.42
CA LYS A 510 -34.56 -10.15 -12.05
C LYS A 510 -33.63 -9.79 -10.90
N MET A 511 -32.64 -8.96 -11.17
CA MET A 511 -31.61 -8.59 -10.21
C MET A 511 -32.06 -7.50 -9.23
N ALA A 512 -31.52 -7.55 -8.02
CA ALA A 512 -31.69 -6.48 -7.03
C ALA A 512 -31.18 -5.13 -7.56
N ASN A 513 -31.85 -4.05 -7.19
CA ASN A 513 -31.44 -2.70 -7.58
C ASN A 513 -30.03 -2.37 -7.03
N LYS A 514 -29.20 -1.68 -7.82
CA LYS A 514 -27.81 -1.29 -7.46
C LYS A 514 -26.88 -2.46 -7.10
N MET A 515 -27.23 -3.70 -7.43
CA MET A 515 -26.36 -4.84 -7.21
C MET A 515 -25.07 -4.73 -8.07
N PRO A 516 -23.86 -4.88 -7.49
CA PRO A 516 -22.59 -4.84 -8.23
C PRO A 516 -22.50 -5.92 -9.32
N VAL A 517 -21.78 -5.64 -10.42
CA VAL A 517 -21.71 -6.54 -11.59
C VAL A 517 -21.16 -7.94 -11.20
N ALA A 518 -20.12 -8.00 -10.37
CA ALA A 518 -19.55 -9.26 -9.90
C ALA A 518 -20.57 -10.13 -9.15
N LEU A 519 -21.39 -9.49 -8.27
CA LEU A 519 -22.44 -10.18 -7.53
C LEU A 519 -23.57 -10.64 -8.47
N LYS A 520 -23.93 -9.82 -9.47
CA LYS A 520 -24.89 -10.24 -10.51
C LYS A 520 -24.40 -11.47 -11.26
N ALA A 521 -23.13 -11.49 -11.65
CA ALA A 521 -22.53 -12.60 -12.36
C ALA A 521 -22.49 -13.89 -11.49
N ALA A 522 -22.14 -13.75 -10.21
CA ALA A 522 -22.15 -14.87 -9.24
C ALA A 522 -23.57 -15.41 -9.00
N TYR A 523 -24.56 -14.53 -8.88
CA TYR A 523 -25.95 -14.94 -8.73
C TYR A 523 -26.46 -15.68 -9.98
N ARG A 524 -26.12 -15.19 -11.17
CA ARG A 524 -26.46 -15.83 -12.45
C ARG A 524 -25.82 -17.21 -12.57
N HIS A 525 -24.58 -17.37 -12.13
CA HIS A 525 -23.93 -18.68 -12.04
C HIS A 525 -24.74 -19.62 -11.14
N ASN A 526 -25.04 -19.22 -9.91
CA ASN A 526 -25.82 -20.04 -8.97
C ASN A 526 -27.21 -20.39 -9.49
N TYR A 527 -27.84 -19.47 -10.24
CA TYR A 527 -29.11 -19.70 -10.91
C TYR A 527 -28.96 -20.75 -12.02
N MET A 528 -27.97 -20.59 -12.91
CA MET A 528 -27.73 -21.52 -14.03
C MET A 528 -27.31 -22.92 -13.57
N ILE A 529 -26.50 -23.04 -12.51
CA ILE A 529 -26.15 -24.33 -11.93
C ILE A 529 -27.40 -25.10 -11.48
N ARG A 530 -28.38 -24.41 -10.87
CA ARG A 530 -29.67 -25.04 -10.50
C ARG A 530 -30.53 -25.36 -11.70
N GLU A 531 -30.66 -24.43 -12.64
CA GLU A 531 -31.48 -24.58 -13.84
C GLU A 531 -31.03 -25.76 -14.70
N LEU A 532 -29.70 -25.94 -14.83
CA LEU A 532 -29.10 -27.02 -15.61
C LEU A 532 -28.85 -28.31 -14.78
N LYS A 533 -29.28 -28.34 -13.51
CA LYS A 533 -29.09 -29.48 -12.58
C LYS A 533 -27.62 -29.89 -12.41
N LEU A 534 -26.73 -28.90 -12.30
CA LEU A 534 -25.27 -29.11 -12.18
C LEU A 534 -24.77 -28.95 -10.74
N ASP A 535 -25.65 -28.95 -9.73
CA ASP A 535 -25.32 -28.73 -8.33
C ASP A 535 -24.26 -29.70 -7.76
N GLY A 536 -24.18 -30.92 -8.28
CA GLY A 536 -23.18 -31.91 -7.88
C GLY A 536 -21.82 -31.76 -8.60
N LYS A 537 -21.75 -30.93 -9.66
CA LYS A 537 -20.55 -30.80 -10.49
C LYS A 537 -19.79 -29.46 -10.24
N TYR A 538 -20.52 -28.40 -9.98
CA TYR A 538 -19.93 -27.08 -9.78
C TYR A 538 -20.40 -26.44 -8.45
N PRO A 539 -19.47 -25.84 -7.66
CA PRO A 539 -19.82 -25.18 -6.41
C PRO A 539 -20.59 -23.89 -6.65
N LYS A 540 -21.48 -23.55 -5.71
CA LYS A 540 -22.18 -22.27 -5.68
C LYS A 540 -21.37 -21.20 -4.99
N PHE A 541 -21.48 -19.97 -5.46
CA PHE A 541 -20.87 -18.80 -4.82
C PHE A 541 -21.57 -18.42 -3.52
N LYS A 542 -20.77 -17.96 -2.53
CA LYS A 542 -21.20 -17.45 -1.22
C LYS A 542 -20.39 -16.21 -0.86
N THR A 543 -20.85 -15.45 0.14
CA THR A 543 -20.11 -14.27 0.66
C THR A 543 -18.69 -14.65 1.07
N GLY A 544 -17.72 -13.81 0.69
CA GLY A 544 -16.29 -14.03 0.93
C GLY A 544 -15.54 -14.67 -0.24
N ASP A 545 -16.24 -15.30 -1.18
CA ASP A 545 -15.60 -15.90 -2.35
C ASP A 545 -15.00 -14.82 -3.27
N LYS A 546 -13.95 -15.18 -4.00
CA LYS A 546 -13.49 -14.45 -5.18
C LYS A 546 -14.24 -14.91 -6.41
N VAL A 547 -14.71 -13.95 -7.18
CA VAL A 547 -15.52 -14.16 -8.38
C VAL A 547 -14.68 -13.86 -9.62
N ARG A 548 -14.57 -14.86 -10.50
CA ARG A 548 -14.14 -14.66 -11.88
C ARG A 548 -15.38 -14.55 -12.74
N TYR A 549 -15.49 -13.51 -13.58
CA TYR A 549 -16.63 -13.36 -14.47
C TYR A 549 -16.25 -12.82 -15.84
N VAL A 550 -17.05 -13.18 -16.83
CA VAL A 550 -16.92 -12.72 -18.21
C VAL A 550 -18.18 -12.01 -18.69
N ASN A 551 -18.03 -11.11 -19.66
CA ASN A 551 -19.13 -10.51 -20.39
C ASN A 551 -19.57 -11.49 -21.49
N LEU A 552 -20.88 -11.55 -21.74
CA LEU A 552 -21.49 -12.43 -22.71
C LEU A 552 -22.02 -11.61 -23.90
N LYS A 553 -21.96 -12.18 -25.09
CA LYS A 553 -22.65 -11.62 -26.24
C LYS A 553 -24.17 -11.63 -26.03
N THR A 554 -24.82 -10.55 -26.42
CA THR A 554 -26.28 -10.39 -26.34
C THR A 554 -26.81 -10.02 -27.71
N PRO A 555 -28.05 -10.47 -28.07
CA PRO A 555 -28.98 -11.28 -27.27
C PRO A 555 -28.52 -12.73 -27.12
N ASN A 556 -28.83 -13.37 -25.98
CA ASN A 556 -28.69 -14.83 -25.78
C ASN A 556 -29.94 -15.40 -25.13
N ARG A 557 -30.09 -16.73 -25.12
CA ARG A 557 -31.30 -17.46 -24.68
C ARG A 557 -31.84 -17.00 -23.32
N TYR A 558 -30.96 -16.60 -22.38
CA TYR A 558 -31.33 -16.22 -21.02
C TYR A 558 -31.26 -14.71 -20.77
N GLY A 559 -30.90 -13.91 -21.77
CA GLY A 559 -30.74 -12.44 -21.63
C GLY A 559 -29.63 -12.03 -20.67
N LEU A 560 -28.61 -12.89 -20.46
CA LEU A 560 -27.53 -12.62 -19.52
C LEU A 560 -26.41 -11.81 -20.17
N GLU A 561 -26.00 -10.72 -19.52
CA GLU A 561 -24.87 -9.88 -19.95
C GLU A 561 -23.52 -10.35 -19.36
N THR A 562 -23.55 -11.06 -18.25
CA THR A 562 -22.35 -11.54 -17.54
C THR A 562 -22.66 -12.83 -16.83
N ILE A 563 -21.65 -13.71 -16.72
CA ILE A 563 -21.72 -14.93 -15.90
C ILE A 563 -20.41 -15.14 -15.18
N ALA A 564 -20.48 -15.69 -13.94
CA ALA A 564 -19.31 -16.03 -13.16
C ALA A 564 -18.98 -17.52 -13.26
N PHE A 565 -17.75 -17.85 -12.87
CA PHE A 565 -17.26 -19.21 -12.71
C PHE A 565 -16.15 -19.25 -11.66
N HIS A 566 -15.85 -20.43 -11.11
CA HIS A 566 -14.77 -20.57 -10.13
C HIS A 566 -13.39 -20.63 -10.82
N ASP A 567 -12.81 -21.79 -10.98
CA ASP A 567 -11.46 -21.91 -11.57
C ASP A 567 -11.51 -22.12 -13.09
N LYS A 568 -12.36 -23.00 -13.55
CA LYS A 568 -12.55 -23.29 -14.97
C LYS A 568 -13.95 -22.87 -15.43
N TYR A 569 -14.07 -22.36 -16.64
CA TYR A 569 -15.36 -22.02 -17.24
C TYR A 569 -16.10 -23.33 -17.52
N PRO A 570 -17.35 -23.52 -17.03
CA PRO A 570 -18.11 -24.75 -17.25
C PRO A 570 -18.33 -25.03 -18.73
N LYS A 571 -18.07 -26.26 -19.16
CA LYS A 571 -18.29 -26.67 -20.56
C LYS A 571 -19.74 -26.48 -21.00
N GLU A 572 -20.70 -26.73 -20.13
CA GLU A 572 -22.12 -26.52 -20.36
C GLU A 572 -22.46 -25.02 -20.59
N PHE A 573 -21.64 -24.12 -20.04
CA PHE A 573 -21.81 -22.68 -20.32
C PHE A 573 -21.23 -22.30 -21.69
N GLU A 574 -20.18 -22.98 -22.18
CA GLU A 574 -19.63 -22.77 -23.53
C GLU A 574 -20.65 -23.12 -24.62
N GLU A 575 -21.47 -24.18 -24.39
CA GLU A 575 -22.53 -24.58 -25.31
C GLU A 575 -23.70 -23.60 -25.38
N ILE A 576 -23.94 -22.82 -24.31
CA ILE A 576 -25.11 -21.95 -24.18
C ILE A 576 -24.75 -20.47 -24.43
N PHE A 577 -23.55 -20.05 -24.01
CA PHE A 577 -23.16 -18.65 -23.99
C PHE A 577 -21.88 -18.40 -24.79
N GLN A 578 -21.92 -17.39 -25.62
CA GLN A 578 -20.72 -16.90 -26.29
C GLN A 578 -20.12 -15.74 -25.48
N VAL A 579 -18.83 -15.84 -25.11
CA VAL A 579 -18.10 -14.77 -24.43
C VAL A 579 -17.85 -13.62 -25.40
N ASP A 580 -18.07 -12.41 -24.93
CA ASP A 580 -17.83 -11.17 -25.66
C ASP A 580 -16.37 -10.71 -25.42
N TYR A 581 -15.45 -11.19 -26.25
CA TYR A 581 -14.03 -10.88 -26.16
C TYR A 581 -13.72 -9.41 -26.37
N GLU A 582 -14.45 -8.72 -27.22
CA GLU A 582 -14.26 -7.28 -27.47
C GLU A 582 -14.61 -6.48 -26.21
N LYS A 583 -15.76 -6.74 -25.62
CA LYS A 583 -16.19 -6.10 -24.38
C LYS A 583 -15.30 -6.46 -23.19
N GLN A 584 -14.72 -7.68 -23.17
CA GLN A 584 -13.72 -8.09 -22.18
C GLN A 584 -12.43 -7.28 -22.34
N PHE A 585 -11.91 -7.20 -23.57
CA PHE A 585 -10.72 -6.43 -23.88
C PHE A 585 -10.89 -4.95 -23.53
N ASP A 586 -12.01 -4.37 -23.91
CA ASP A 586 -12.35 -2.97 -23.61
C ASP A 586 -12.27 -2.67 -22.11
N LYS A 587 -12.82 -3.54 -21.28
CA LYS A 587 -12.89 -3.29 -19.84
C LYS A 587 -11.59 -3.61 -19.10
N ILE A 588 -10.80 -4.56 -19.56
CA ILE A 588 -9.57 -5.02 -18.87
C ILE A 588 -8.35 -4.28 -19.41
N VAL A 589 -8.15 -4.31 -20.73
CA VAL A 589 -6.92 -3.79 -21.36
C VAL A 589 -7.10 -2.35 -21.80
N PHE A 590 -8.07 -2.07 -22.66
CA PHE A 590 -8.28 -0.75 -23.24
C PHE A 590 -8.48 0.33 -22.17
N ALA A 591 -9.38 0.11 -21.21
CA ALA A 591 -9.65 1.07 -20.13
C ALA A 591 -8.40 1.34 -19.27
N SER A 592 -7.56 0.31 -19.05
CA SER A 592 -6.33 0.42 -18.28
C SER A 592 -5.25 1.21 -19.01
N VAL A 593 -5.09 1.01 -20.32
CA VAL A 593 -4.10 1.68 -21.17
C VAL A 593 -4.54 3.11 -21.51
N LYS A 594 -5.83 3.31 -21.77
CA LYS A 594 -6.41 4.63 -22.15
C LYS A 594 -6.07 5.73 -21.17
N SER A 595 -6.04 5.44 -19.86
CA SER A 595 -5.70 6.42 -18.83
C SER A 595 -4.27 6.96 -18.99
N PHE A 596 -3.32 6.13 -19.42
CA PHE A 596 -1.94 6.53 -19.67
C PHE A 596 -1.81 7.33 -20.97
N TYR A 597 -2.53 6.94 -22.03
CA TYR A 597 -2.57 7.72 -23.28
C TYR A 597 -3.13 9.12 -23.03
N ASN A 598 -4.23 9.22 -22.30
CA ASN A 598 -4.82 10.52 -21.95
C ASN A 598 -3.85 11.40 -21.13
N ALA A 599 -3.07 10.79 -20.24
CA ALA A 599 -2.08 11.51 -19.43
C ALA A 599 -0.95 12.14 -20.26
N VAL A 600 -0.68 11.63 -21.46
CA VAL A 600 0.30 12.19 -22.40
C VAL A 600 -0.36 12.94 -23.57
N ASN A 601 -1.65 13.26 -23.45
CA ASN A 601 -2.46 13.94 -24.45
C ASN A 601 -2.58 13.18 -25.79
N TRP A 602 -2.50 11.84 -25.73
CA TRP A 602 -2.70 10.99 -26.90
C TRP A 602 -4.09 10.34 -26.85
N THR A 603 -4.69 10.16 -28.01
CA THR A 603 -5.95 9.41 -28.16
C THR A 603 -5.63 7.95 -28.47
N LEU A 604 -6.08 7.01 -27.62
CA LEU A 604 -6.04 5.59 -27.88
C LEU A 604 -7.28 5.19 -28.69
N ARG A 605 -7.08 4.56 -29.85
CA ARG A 605 -8.16 4.02 -30.69
C ARG A 605 -8.30 2.51 -30.47
N LYS A 606 -9.50 1.98 -30.67
CA LYS A 606 -9.72 0.53 -30.63
C LYS A 606 -9.18 -0.11 -31.91
N PRO A 607 -8.63 -1.32 -31.85
CA PRO A 607 -8.02 -1.97 -33.03
C PRO A 607 -8.96 -2.16 -34.22
N ASN A 608 -10.27 -2.23 -34.00
CA ASN A 608 -11.30 -2.45 -35.03
C ASN A 608 -12.16 -1.21 -35.33
N GLU A 609 -11.80 -0.03 -34.82
CA GLU A 609 -12.49 1.20 -35.19
C GLU A 609 -12.12 1.58 -36.63
N ASN A 610 -13.10 1.52 -37.55
CA ASN A 610 -12.95 2.05 -38.92
C ASN A 610 -12.48 3.51 -38.84
N VAL A 611 -11.32 3.77 -39.42
CA VAL A 611 -10.73 5.12 -39.49
C VAL A 611 -11.67 6.00 -40.30
N ARG A 612 -12.59 6.71 -39.69
CA ARG A 612 -13.03 7.99 -40.24
C ARG A 612 -11.86 8.94 -40.01
N ILE A 613 -11.17 9.26 -41.06
CA ILE A 613 -10.12 10.29 -41.07
C ILE A 613 -10.81 11.60 -40.74
N GLU A 614 -10.74 12.06 -39.50
CA GLU A 614 -11.19 13.40 -39.15
C GLU A 614 -10.09 14.39 -39.59
N LEU A 615 -10.52 15.52 -40.18
CA LEU A 615 -9.59 16.55 -40.71
C LEU A 615 -8.58 17.04 -39.63
N GLU A 616 -8.91 16.91 -38.35
CA GLU A 616 -8.06 17.28 -37.22
C GLU A 616 -6.76 16.43 -37.13
N ASP A 617 -6.76 15.20 -37.65
CA ASP A 617 -5.58 14.32 -37.71
C ASP A 617 -4.57 14.75 -38.80
N PHE A 618 -4.97 15.64 -39.71
CA PHE A 618 -4.10 16.23 -40.77
C PHE A 618 -3.51 17.58 -40.37
N LEU A 619 -4.03 18.22 -39.32
CA LEU A 619 -3.67 19.58 -38.92
C LEU A 619 -2.83 19.62 -37.63
N SER A 620 -2.58 18.48 -36.99
CA SER A 620 -1.69 18.31 -35.84
C SER A 620 -0.34 17.70 -36.26
#